data_c5471b8a59d95c1e5ea161c67dc4c515
#
_entry.id   c5471b8a59d95c1e5ea161c67dc4c515
#
_cell.length_a   1.000
_cell.length_b   1.000
_cell.length_c   1.000
_cell.angle_alpha   90.00
_cell.angle_beta   90.00
_cell.angle_gamma   90.00
#
_symmetry.space_group_name_H-M   'P 1'
#
loop_
_entity.id
_entity.type
_entity.pdbx_description
1 polymer ?
#
loop_
_entity_poly.entity_id
_entity_poly.type
_entity_poly.pdbx_seq_one_letter_code
_entity_poly.pdbx_strand_id
1 'polypeptide(L)'
;GVTRVDRVAYVQGVLGSGGRDAEVTLRGAAADGPVMSAAVRRCYGPPSVLTIESIARPVLADDQVLVKVRAAGLNPLDWHRIRGTPYVMRIGEGLGTPSDVRLGIDFAGTVEAVGKAVTRFRPGDDIFGGRSGALAEYVAVREGGSVAAKPANISFEQAGGVYVAAITALQALRDRAAVQPGQKVLINGASGGVGTFAVQIAKWLGAEVTAVCSTRNVELVRSLGADHVIDYKATDFTEGGARYDVIMDNVANRPIKDIRRVLAPGGKYLVIGGGGPDANPWVGAFLAPLKAYILSWFVGEDMGMFISHASTADVETLARLMAEDKVRPVVDRQYPLAQAAQAMRYLEEGHARGKVIVLP
;
A
#
# COMPACT_ATOMS: atom_id res chain seq x y z
N GLY A 1 -18.72 8.25 21.43
CA GLY A 1 -17.83 9.37 21.64
C GLY A 1 -16.41 8.86 21.76
N VAL A 2 -15.61 9.05 20.72
CA VAL A 2 -14.17 8.76 20.75
C VAL A 2 -13.52 9.78 21.66
N THR A 3 -12.86 9.34 22.71
CA THR A 3 -12.29 10.22 23.73
C THR A 3 -11.01 10.90 23.21
N ARG A 4 -10.69 12.04 23.80
CA ARG A 4 -9.54 12.91 23.44
C ARG A 4 -8.17 12.18 23.53
N VAL A 5 -8.10 11.09 24.26
CA VAL A 5 -6.89 10.28 24.49
C VAL A 5 -6.54 9.43 23.25
N ASP A 6 -7.55 8.94 22.52
CA ASP A 6 -7.33 8.10 21.33
C ASP A 6 -6.72 8.89 20.14
N ARG A 7 -6.90 10.24 20.15
CA ARG A 7 -6.39 11.13 19.11
C ARG A 7 -4.88 11.45 19.25
N VAL A 8 -4.34 11.41 20.48
CA VAL A 8 -2.91 11.66 20.74
C VAL A 8 -2.06 10.41 20.44
N ALA A 9 -2.57 9.23 20.73
CA ALA A 9 -1.91 7.96 20.38
C ALA A 9 -1.71 7.79 18.84
N TYR A 10 -2.61 8.38 18.07
CA TYR A 10 -2.55 8.35 16.61
C TYR A 10 -1.35 9.12 16.02
N VAL A 11 -0.97 10.27 16.60
CA VAL A 11 0.19 11.06 16.14
C VAL A 11 1.52 10.38 16.53
N GLN A 12 1.56 9.67 17.65
CA GLN A 12 2.74 8.93 18.06
C GLN A 12 3.00 7.67 17.21
N GLY A 13 1.96 7.03 16.68
CA GLY A 13 2.09 5.91 15.75
C GLY A 13 2.74 6.27 14.41
N VAL A 14 2.58 7.52 13.95
CA VAL A 14 3.17 8.00 12.69
C VAL A 14 4.68 8.21 12.79
N LEU A 15 5.19 8.53 13.97
CA LEU A 15 6.62 8.78 14.21
C LEU A 15 7.35 7.58 14.83
N GLY A 16 6.64 6.54 15.27
CA GLY A 16 7.17 5.47 16.12
C GLY A 16 7.20 4.06 15.52
N SER A 17 6.73 3.82 14.31
CA SER A 17 6.74 2.48 13.70
C SER A 17 8.06 2.07 13.02
N GLY A 18 9.11 2.86 13.19
CA GLY A 18 10.48 2.43 12.98
C GLY A 18 10.92 1.54 14.14
N GLY A 19 10.41 0.29 14.17
CA GLY A 19 10.83 -0.68 15.17
C GLY A 19 12.34 -0.83 15.17
N ARG A 20 12.93 -0.89 16.37
CA ARG A 20 14.36 -1.05 16.66
C ARG A 20 14.98 -2.37 16.13
N ASP A 21 14.52 -2.84 14.98
CA ASP A 21 15.05 -4.01 14.27
C ASP A 21 15.94 -3.63 13.07
N ALA A 22 16.31 -2.36 12.93
CA ALA A 22 17.10 -1.82 11.82
C ALA A 22 18.62 -1.89 12.04
N GLU A 23 19.09 -2.61 13.04
CA GLU A 23 20.52 -2.82 13.25
C GLU A 23 20.97 -4.24 12.81
N VAL A 24 20.77 -4.55 11.52
CA VAL A 24 21.70 -5.44 10.85
C VAL A 24 22.66 -4.56 10.06
N THR A 25 23.69 -4.18 10.76
CA THR A 25 24.84 -3.42 10.25
C THR A 25 25.41 -4.11 9.03
N LEU A 26 25.22 -3.54 7.83
CA LEU A 26 26.02 -3.86 6.65
C LEU A 26 27.45 -3.30 6.82
N ARG A 27 28.13 -3.68 7.88
CA ARG A 27 29.58 -3.55 7.99
C ARG A 27 30.18 -4.85 7.49
N GLY A 28 30.69 -4.81 6.25
CA GLY A 28 31.73 -5.71 5.78
C GLY A 28 31.46 -7.21 6.01
N ALA A 29 30.38 -7.77 5.45
CA ALA A 29 30.34 -9.22 5.24
C ALA A 29 31.31 -9.54 4.12
N ALA A 30 32.35 -10.32 4.45
CA ALA A 30 33.31 -10.84 3.50
C ALA A 30 32.62 -11.56 2.32
N ALA A 31 33.25 -11.51 1.16
CA ALA A 31 32.74 -11.92 -0.14
C ALA A 31 32.51 -13.46 -0.34
N ASP A 32 32.29 -14.26 0.69
CA ASP A 32 32.26 -15.71 0.61
C ASP A 32 30.87 -16.35 0.86
N GLY A 33 29.82 -15.55 1.08
CA GLY A 33 28.46 -16.05 1.30
C GLY A 33 27.61 -16.07 0.01
N PRO A 34 26.46 -16.79 0.03
CA PRO A 34 25.54 -16.79 -1.10
C PRO A 34 25.00 -15.37 -1.39
N VAL A 35 25.03 -14.99 -2.66
CA VAL A 35 24.55 -13.68 -3.13
C VAL A 35 23.18 -13.79 -3.81
N MET A 36 22.53 -12.64 -3.99
CA MET A 36 21.27 -12.51 -4.71
C MET A 36 21.23 -11.19 -5.51
N SER A 37 20.44 -11.16 -6.57
CA SER A 37 20.12 -9.94 -7.29
C SER A 37 19.06 -9.13 -6.53
N ALA A 38 19.26 -7.80 -6.43
CA ALA A 38 18.32 -6.91 -5.82
C ALA A 38 18.31 -5.54 -6.51
N ALA A 39 17.14 -4.89 -6.54
CA ALA A 39 17.04 -3.50 -6.89
C ALA A 39 17.42 -2.63 -5.67
N VAL A 40 18.44 -1.81 -5.84
CA VAL A 40 18.97 -0.97 -4.75
C VAL A 40 19.03 0.49 -5.16
N ARG A 41 19.00 1.38 -4.16
CA ARG A 41 19.29 2.81 -4.29
C ARG A 41 20.41 3.19 -3.34
N ARG A 42 21.40 3.91 -3.80
CA ARG A 42 22.50 4.40 -2.96
C ARG A 42 22.43 5.90 -2.68
N CYS A 43 21.52 6.60 -3.37
CA CYS A 43 21.21 8.01 -3.16
C CYS A 43 19.73 8.27 -3.40
N TYR A 44 19.25 9.42 -2.97
CA TYR A 44 17.92 9.90 -3.31
C TYR A 44 17.92 10.50 -4.72
N GLY A 45 16.84 10.28 -5.48
CA GLY A 45 16.71 10.81 -6.83
C GLY A 45 15.52 10.24 -7.59
N PRO A 46 15.45 10.48 -8.91
CA PRO A 46 14.44 9.88 -9.77
C PRO A 46 14.63 8.35 -9.90
N PRO A 47 13.68 7.60 -10.47
CA PRO A 47 13.80 6.15 -10.64
C PRO A 47 15.08 5.66 -11.32
N SER A 48 15.79 6.52 -12.06
CA SER A 48 17.07 6.19 -12.69
C SER A 48 18.22 5.96 -11.71
N VAL A 49 18.07 6.31 -10.41
CA VAL A 49 19.06 5.98 -9.39
C VAL A 49 19.00 4.51 -8.95
N LEU A 50 17.95 3.77 -9.37
CA LEU A 50 17.85 2.33 -9.13
C LEU A 50 18.86 1.57 -9.98
N THR A 51 19.62 0.73 -9.32
CA THR A 51 20.56 -0.23 -9.95
C THR A 51 20.22 -1.65 -9.52
N ILE A 52 20.53 -2.60 -10.37
CA ILE A 52 20.46 -4.02 -9.99
C ILE A 52 21.88 -4.45 -9.57
N GLU A 53 21.97 -4.88 -8.34
CA GLU A 53 23.26 -5.27 -7.75
C GLU A 53 23.18 -6.69 -7.18
N SER A 54 24.34 -7.34 -7.17
CA SER A 54 24.54 -8.57 -6.43
C SER A 54 24.88 -8.22 -4.99
N ILE A 55 23.99 -8.58 -4.06
CA ILE A 55 24.17 -8.34 -2.63
C ILE A 55 24.12 -9.64 -1.85
N ALA A 56 24.61 -9.66 -0.61
CA ALA A 56 24.53 -10.83 0.25
C ALA A 56 23.06 -11.23 0.48
N ARG A 57 22.77 -12.54 0.43
CA ARG A 57 21.46 -13.06 0.85
C ARG A 57 21.23 -12.77 2.32
N PRO A 58 19.95 -12.61 2.74
CA PRO A 58 19.62 -12.47 4.16
C PRO A 58 20.12 -13.66 4.97
N VAL A 59 20.74 -13.40 6.12
CA VAL A 59 21.04 -14.42 7.10
C VAL A 59 19.76 -14.75 7.87
N LEU A 60 19.40 -16.02 7.92
CA LEU A 60 18.16 -16.49 8.52
C LEU A 60 18.27 -16.52 10.06
N ALA A 61 17.43 -15.77 10.75
CA ALA A 61 17.30 -15.86 12.21
C ALA A 61 16.37 -17.02 12.60
N ASP A 62 16.41 -17.41 13.87
CA ASP A 62 15.70 -18.58 14.39
C ASP A 62 14.16 -18.51 14.17
N ASP A 63 13.57 -17.34 14.23
CA ASP A 63 12.13 -17.07 14.08
C ASP A 63 11.73 -16.62 12.66
N GLN A 64 12.62 -16.74 11.69
CA GLN A 64 12.40 -16.26 10.32
C GLN A 64 12.27 -17.39 9.30
N VAL A 65 11.59 -17.06 8.22
CA VAL A 65 11.55 -17.86 6.99
C VAL A 65 12.28 -17.12 5.88
N LEU A 66 13.09 -17.84 5.11
CA LEU A 66 13.72 -17.33 3.88
C LEU A 66 12.79 -17.63 2.72
N VAL A 67 12.38 -16.61 2.02
CA VAL A 67 11.43 -16.71 0.90
C VAL A 67 12.17 -16.44 -0.39
N LYS A 68 12.09 -17.35 -1.34
CA LYS A 68 12.43 -17.09 -2.74
C LYS A 68 11.29 -16.29 -3.36
N VAL A 69 11.52 -15.02 -3.61
CA VAL A 69 10.50 -14.10 -4.16
C VAL A 69 10.19 -14.50 -5.60
N ARG A 70 8.91 -14.61 -5.91
CA ARG A 70 8.39 -14.90 -7.25
C ARG A 70 7.74 -13.66 -7.87
N ALA A 71 7.21 -12.76 -7.03
CA ALA A 71 6.60 -11.51 -7.45
C ALA A 71 6.68 -10.48 -6.32
N ALA A 72 6.99 -9.24 -6.65
CA ALA A 72 7.04 -8.11 -5.73
C ALA A 72 6.20 -6.95 -6.29
N GLY A 73 5.27 -6.41 -5.50
CA GLY A 73 4.39 -5.33 -5.89
C GLY A 73 4.99 -3.95 -5.60
N LEU A 74 4.88 -3.05 -6.56
CA LEU A 74 5.26 -1.66 -6.36
C LEU A 74 4.13 -0.85 -5.74
N ASN A 75 4.51 0.12 -4.91
CA ASN A 75 3.60 1.04 -4.22
C ASN A 75 4.07 2.50 -4.35
N PRO A 76 3.19 3.50 -4.23
CA PRO A 76 3.60 4.90 -4.17
C PRO A 76 4.65 5.17 -3.08
N LEU A 77 4.61 4.43 -1.96
CA LEU A 77 5.62 4.53 -0.90
C LEU A 77 7.04 4.24 -1.43
N ASP A 78 7.20 3.33 -2.40
CA ASP A 78 8.52 2.99 -2.95
C ASP A 78 9.14 4.18 -3.69
N TRP A 79 8.38 4.90 -4.53
CA TRP A 79 8.93 6.08 -5.21
C TRP A 79 9.14 7.25 -4.24
N HIS A 80 8.31 7.42 -3.19
CA HIS A 80 8.58 8.37 -2.12
C HIS A 80 9.92 8.08 -1.45
N ARG A 81 10.19 6.81 -1.15
CA ARG A 81 11.47 6.39 -0.58
C ARG A 81 12.63 6.63 -1.52
N ILE A 82 12.49 6.31 -2.82
CA ILE A 82 13.54 6.56 -3.84
C ILE A 82 13.87 8.03 -3.93
N ARG A 83 12.87 8.91 -4.01
CA ARG A 83 13.06 10.36 -4.09
C ARG A 83 13.47 11.00 -2.76
N GLY A 84 13.19 10.30 -1.65
CA GLY A 84 13.33 10.86 -0.29
C GLY A 84 12.43 12.08 -0.10
N THR A 85 11.22 12.05 -0.63
CA THR A 85 10.23 13.13 -0.52
C THR A 85 8.87 12.59 -0.06
N PRO A 86 8.14 13.33 0.80
CA PRO A 86 8.52 14.62 1.43
C PRO A 86 9.76 14.50 2.30
N TYR A 87 10.54 15.55 2.42
CA TYR A 87 11.84 15.51 3.12
C TYR A 87 11.75 15.04 4.58
N VAL A 88 10.61 15.19 5.22
CA VAL A 88 10.37 14.67 6.58
C VAL A 88 10.58 13.15 6.66
N MET A 89 10.36 12.40 5.57
CA MET A 89 10.60 10.95 5.54
C MET A 89 12.08 10.59 5.72
N ARG A 90 13.00 11.48 5.33
CA ARG A 90 14.45 11.25 5.49
C ARG A 90 14.89 11.15 6.94
N ILE A 91 14.10 11.68 7.90
CA ILE A 91 14.41 11.55 9.34
C ILE A 91 14.46 10.05 9.72
N GLY A 92 13.60 9.21 9.16
CA GLY A 92 13.60 7.75 9.40
C GLY A 92 14.41 6.94 8.39
N GLU A 93 14.65 7.48 7.18
CA GLU A 93 15.27 6.77 6.06
C GLU A 93 16.76 7.13 5.85
N GLY A 94 17.27 8.17 6.53
CA GLY A 94 18.61 8.74 6.37
C GLY A 94 18.60 10.15 5.76
N LEU A 95 19.21 11.13 6.44
CA LEU A 95 19.09 12.54 6.07
C LEU A 95 19.77 12.88 4.73
N GLY A 96 20.97 12.38 4.50
CA GLY A 96 21.77 12.66 3.29
C GLY A 96 21.70 11.53 2.26
N THR A 97 21.77 10.30 2.74
CA THR A 97 21.73 9.09 1.93
C THR A 97 20.80 8.07 2.60
N PRO A 98 20.18 7.16 1.83
CA PRO A 98 19.35 6.12 2.40
C PRO A 98 20.16 5.22 3.37
N SER A 99 19.59 4.94 4.54
CA SER A 99 20.18 4.01 5.52
C SER A 99 19.96 2.54 5.10
N ASP A 100 18.84 2.22 4.50
CA ASP A 100 18.58 0.93 3.82
C ASP A 100 18.53 1.16 2.31
N VAL A 101 19.45 0.54 1.60
CA VAL A 101 19.55 0.67 0.14
C VAL A 101 18.50 -0.17 -0.60
N ARG A 102 17.91 -1.16 0.08
CA ARG A 102 16.91 -2.07 -0.51
C ARG A 102 15.54 -1.43 -0.59
N LEU A 103 14.75 -1.88 -1.53
CA LEU A 103 13.42 -1.38 -1.83
C LEU A 103 12.38 -2.50 -1.93
N GLY A 104 11.12 -2.08 -2.05
CA GLY A 104 9.97 -2.98 -2.11
C GLY A 104 9.49 -3.38 -0.73
N ILE A 105 8.20 -3.64 -0.64
CA ILE A 105 7.54 -4.11 0.59
C ILE A 105 6.70 -5.34 0.30
N ASP A 106 5.85 -5.28 -0.73
CA ASP A 106 4.95 -6.38 -1.08
C ASP A 106 5.73 -7.51 -1.72
N PHE A 107 5.49 -8.73 -1.29
CA PHE A 107 6.05 -9.92 -1.93
C PHE A 107 5.06 -11.10 -1.93
N ALA A 108 5.27 -12.01 -2.86
CA ALA A 108 4.80 -13.38 -2.83
C ALA A 108 5.92 -14.30 -3.31
N GLY A 109 6.05 -15.46 -2.71
CA GLY A 109 7.10 -16.40 -3.04
C GLY A 109 6.97 -17.73 -2.32
N THR A 110 7.96 -18.59 -2.56
CA THR A 110 8.02 -19.93 -1.96
C THR A 110 9.05 -19.94 -0.83
N VAL A 111 8.71 -20.49 0.30
CA VAL A 111 9.63 -20.70 1.43
C VAL A 111 10.76 -21.63 1.00
N GLU A 112 12.01 -21.17 1.07
CA GLU A 112 13.19 -21.97 0.76
C GLU A 112 13.77 -22.63 2.00
N ALA A 113 13.82 -21.90 3.11
CA ALA A 113 14.34 -22.38 4.38
C ALA A 113 13.62 -21.71 5.55
N VAL A 114 13.68 -22.37 6.70
CA VAL A 114 13.07 -21.88 7.95
C VAL A 114 14.08 -21.91 9.09
N GLY A 115 14.01 -20.93 9.99
CA GLY A 115 14.75 -20.92 11.24
C GLY A 115 14.25 -22.01 12.21
N LYS A 116 15.08 -22.38 13.16
CA LYS A 116 14.82 -23.51 14.08
C LYS A 116 13.62 -23.32 15.00
N ALA A 117 13.16 -22.08 15.22
CA ALA A 117 12.00 -21.77 16.05
C ALA A 117 10.69 -21.62 15.25
N VAL A 118 10.75 -21.69 13.92
CA VAL A 118 9.59 -21.56 13.03
C VAL A 118 8.72 -22.81 13.11
N THR A 119 7.41 -22.60 13.28
CA THR A 119 6.41 -23.68 13.43
C THR A 119 5.26 -23.58 12.42
N ARG A 120 4.99 -22.38 11.89
CA ARG A 120 3.83 -22.11 11.00
C ARG A 120 4.07 -22.46 9.54
N PHE A 121 5.32 -22.40 9.11
CA PHE A 121 5.71 -22.59 7.72
C PHE A 121 6.82 -23.63 7.58
N ARG A 122 6.91 -24.22 6.41
CA ARG A 122 7.94 -25.20 6.03
C ARG A 122 8.46 -24.93 4.62
N PRO A 123 9.65 -25.39 4.26
CA PRO A 123 10.15 -25.32 2.88
C PRO A 123 9.13 -25.87 1.89
N GLY A 124 8.89 -25.15 0.81
CA GLY A 124 7.91 -25.46 -0.22
C GLY A 124 6.55 -24.77 -0.05
N ASP A 125 6.26 -24.16 1.10
CA ASP A 125 5.02 -23.41 1.28
C ASP A 125 5.03 -22.12 0.46
N ASP A 126 3.93 -21.83 -0.24
CA ASP A 126 3.73 -20.57 -0.93
C ASP A 126 3.11 -19.54 0.03
N ILE A 127 3.77 -18.40 0.17
CA ILE A 127 3.34 -17.34 1.09
C ILE A 127 3.37 -15.97 0.41
N PHE A 128 2.64 -15.02 0.97
CA PHE A 128 2.67 -13.60 0.59
C PHE A 128 2.61 -12.70 1.82
N GLY A 129 3.01 -11.45 1.65
CA GLY A 129 2.94 -10.48 2.74
C GLY A 129 3.79 -9.24 2.48
N GLY A 130 4.27 -8.62 3.57
CA GLY A 130 5.05 -7.39 3.52
C GLY A 130 6.35 -7.44 4.32
N ARG A 131 7.45 -7.07 3.65
CA ARG A 131 8.77 -6.91 4.27
C ARG A 131 9.63 -5.96 3.44
N SER A 132 10.33 -5.02 4.08
CA SER A 132 11.29 -4.16 3.39
C SER A 132 12.38 -4.98 2.71
N GLY A 133 12.73 -4.60 1.48
CA GLY A 133 13.74 -5.30 0.67
C GLY A 133 13.16 -6.36 -0.26
N ALA A 134 11.86 -6.33 -0.53
CA ALA A 134 11.17 -7.34 -1.36
C ALA A 134 11.49 -7.25 -2.88
N LEU A 135 12.08 -6.14 -3.37
CA LEU A 135 12.57 -6.04 -4.76
C LEU A 135 13.93 -6.75 -4.92
N ALA A 136 13.95 -8.04 -4.60
CA ALA A 136 15.14 -8.91 -4.62
C ALA A 136 14.71 -10.36 -4.81
N GLU A 137 15.66 -11.24 -5.17
CA GLU A 137 15.40 -12.67 -5.31
C GLU A 137 15.00 -13.36 -4.00
N TYR A 138 15.45 -12.83 -2.85
CA TYR A 138 15.15 -13.41 -1.53
C TYR A 138 14.82 -12.34 -0.50
N VAL A 139 13.90 -12.68 0.40
CA VAL A 139 13.58 -11.88 1.57
C VAL A 139 13.46 -12.77 2.80
N ALA A 140 13.97 -12.33 3.96
CA ALA A 140 13.76 -13.00 5.23
C ALA A 140 12.68 -12.26 6.03
N VAL A 141 11.66 -12.99 6.47
CA VAL A 141 10.52 -12.46 7.21
C VAL A 141 10.24 -13.29 8.45
N ARG A 142 9.89 -12.65 9.57
CA ARG A 142 9.48 -13.38 10.78
C ARG A 142 8.17 -14.13 10.53
N GLU A 143 8.03 -15.35 11.05
CA GLU A 143 6.78 -16.12 10.90
C GLU A 143 5.58 -15.44 11.58
N GLY A 144 5.80 -14.71 12.69
CA GLY A 144 4.80 -13.88 13.36
C GLY A 144 4.60 -12.50 12.74
N GLY A 145 5.31 -12.19 11.63
CA GLY A 145 5.18 -10.93 10.89
C GLY A 145 3.95 -10.90 9.98
N SER A 146 3.89 -9.86 9.16
CA SER A 146 2.75 -9.63 8.24
C SER A 146 2.80 -10.57 7.03
N VAL A 147 2.63 -11.86 7.25
CA VAL A 147 2.66 -12.92 6.22
C VAL A 147 1.55 -13.94 6.43
N ALA A 148 1.07 -14.51 5.33
CA ALA A 148 0.10 -15.59 5.33
C ALA A 148 0.36 -16.56 4.17
N ALA A 149 -0.23 -17.76 4.25
CA ALA A 149 -0.25 -18.71 3.14
C ALA A 149 -0.95 -18.10 1.92
N LYS A 150 -0.37 -18.27 0.74
CA LYS A 150 -0.95 -17.83 -0.51
C LYS A 150 -2.11 -18.76 -0.90
N PRO A 151 -3.32 -18.23 -1.14
CA PRO A 151 -4.43 -19.05 -1.63
C PRO A 151 -4.09 -19.74 -2.96
N ALA A 152 -4.53 -20.97 -3.13
CA ALA A 152 -4.22 -21.77 -4.32
C ALA A 152 -4.83 -21.20 -5.62
N ASN A 153 -5.96 -20.50 -5.52
CA ASN A 153 -6.66 -19.85 -6.64
C ASN A 153 -6.05 -18.49 -7.05
N ILE A 154 -4.99 -18.03 -6.37
CA ILE A 154 -4.33 -16.74 -6.63
C ILE A 154 -2.91 -17.00 -7.14
N SER A 155 -2.51 -16.35 -8.26
CA SER A 155 -1.16 -16.43 -8.78
C SER A 155 -0.15 -15.67 -7.89
N PHE A 156 1.15 -15.90 -8.08
CA PHE A 156 2.19 -15.15 -7.36
C PHE A 156 2.14 -13.66 -7.70
N GLU A 157 1.91 -13.32 -8.96
CA GLU A 157 1.82 -11.94 -9.42
C GLU A 157 0.64 -11.21 -8.77
N GLN A 158 -0.49 -11.89 -8.63
CA GLN A 158 -1.65 -11.37 -7.91
C GLN A 158 -1.33 -11.19 -6.42
N ALA A 159 -0.81 -12.22 -5.77
CA ALA A 159 -0.49 -12.21 -4.35
C ALA A 159 0.61 -11.20 -3.99
N GLY A 160 1.62 -11.05 -4.85
CA GLY A 160 2.72 -10.11 -4.69
C GLY A 160 2.30 -8.64 -4.70
N GLY A 161 1.10 -8.33 -5.18
CA GLY A 161 0.55 -6.96 -5.20
C GLY A 161 -0.43 -6.63 -4.07
N VAL A 162 -0.62 -7.51 -3.07
CA VAL A 162 -1.72 -7.39 -2.11
C VAL A 162 -1.37 -6.52 -0.91
N TYR A 163 -0.21 -6.72 -0.28
CA TYR A 163 0.02 -6.34 1.09
C TYR A 163 -0.28 -4.86 1.40
N VAL A 164 0.46 -3.91 0.85
CA VAL A 164 0.25 -2.49 1.18
C VAL A 164 -1.12 -2.00 0.74
N ALA A 165 -1.50 -2.31 -0.50
CA ALA A 165 -2.71 -1.76 -1.11
C ALA A 165 -3.99 -2.30 -0.44
N ALA A 166 -4.07 -3.62 -0.24
CA ALA A 166 -5.27 -4.24 0.31
C ALA A 166 -5.40 -4.02 1.82
N ILE A 167 -4.30 -4.02 2.60
CA ILE A 167 -4.35 -3.65 4.03
C ILE A 167 -4.81 -2.21 4.19
N THR A 168 -4.32 -1.29 3.36
CA THR A 168 -4.76 0.10 3.38
C THR A 168 -6.25 0.20 3.14
N ALA A 169 -6.77 -0.48 2.11
CA ALA A 169 -8.21 -0.49 1.82
C ALA A 169 -9.03 -1.13 2.96
N LEU A 170 -8.56 -2.27 3.49
CA LEU A 170 -9.27 -3.01 4.54
C LEU A 170 -9.37 -2.19 5.83
N GLN A 171 -8.25 -1.72 6.34
CA GLN A 171 -8.22 -0.95 7.59
C GLN A 171 -8.92 0.40 7.46
N ALA A 172 -8.80 1.08 6.28
CA ALA A 172 -9.50 2.33 6.05
C ALA A 172 -11.03 2.15 6.10
N LEU A 173 -11.56 1.14 5.44
CA LEU A 173 -13.01 0.92 5.34
C LEU A 173 -13.59 0.22 6.58
N ARG A 174 -12.95 -0.87 7.04
CA ARG A 174 -13.43 -1.66 8.17
C ARG A 174 -13.22 -0.95 9.51
N ASP A 175 -12.01 -0.45 9.75
CA ASP A 175 -11.61 0.01 11.08
C ASP A 175 -11.79 1.54 11.21
N ARG A 176 -11.26 2.33 10.28
CA ARG A 176 -11.29 3.79 10.39
C ARG A 176 -12.65 4.38 10.00
N ALA A 177 -13.22 3.96 8.87
CA ALA A 177 -14.57 4.36 8.47
C ALA A 177 -15.64 3.58 9.24
N ALA A 178 -15.37 2.35 9.65
CA ALA A 178 -16.32 1.43 10.25
C ALA A 178 -17.59 1.29 9.39
N VAL A 179 -17.39 1.04 8.09
CA VAL A 179 -18.46 0.96 7.09
C VAL A 179 -19.50 -0.07 7.51
N GLN A 180 -20.77 0.33 7.45
CA GLN A 180 -21.91 -0.51 7.76
C GLN A 180 -22.68 -0.90 6.48
N PRO A 181 -23.37 -2.05 6.46
CA PRO A 181 -24.21 -2.44 5.34
C PRO A 181 -25.22 -1.35 4.97
N GLY A 182 -25.39 -1.10 3.66
CA GLY A 182 -26.28 -0.09 3.11
C GLY A 182 -25.75 1.33 3.09
N GLN A 183 -24.58 1.61 3.68
CA GLN A 183 -23.96 2.92 3.58
C GLN A 183 -23.46 3.21 2.17
N LYS A 184 -23.53 4.47 1.77
CA LYS A 184 -23.02 4.97 0.49
C LYS A 184 -21.54 5.33 0.59
N VAL A 185 -20.71 4.58 -0.10
CA VAL A 185 -19.24 4.76 -0.11
C VAL A 185 -18.79 5.25 -1.48
N LEU A 186 -18.17 6.43 -1.54
CA LEU A 186 -17.49 6.89 -2.75
C LEU A 186 -16.00 6.59 -2.66
N ILE A 187 -15.44 6.01 -3.73
CA ILE A 187 -14.02 5.69 -3.86
C ILE A 187 -13.45 6.50 -5.02
N ASN A 188 -12.69 7.56 -4.73
CA ASN A 188 -11.97 8.33 -5.73
C ASN A 188 -10.65 7.63 -6.07
N GLY A 189 -10.34 7.50 -7.37
CA GLY A 189 -9.21 6.72 -7.85
C GLY A 189 -9.44 5.19 -7.77
N ALA A 190 -10.68 4.77 -8.01
CA ALA A 190 -11.15 3.39 -7.85
C ALA A 190 -10.41 2.36 -8.71
N SER A 191 -9.79 2.76 -9.82
CA SER A 191 -9.05 1.87 -10.72
C SER A 191 -7.56 1.72 -10.40
N GLY A 192 -7.06 2.42 -9.39
CA GLY A 192 -5.66 2.33 -8.93
C GLY A 192 -5.40 1.15 -7.99
N GLY A 193 -4.15 1.00 -7.54
CA GLY A 193 -3.74 -0.11 -6.69
C GLY A 193 -4.61 -0.30 -5.46
N VAL A 194 -4.77 0.73 -4.61
CA VAL A 194 -5.64 0.68 -3.43
C VAL A 194 -7.11 0.67 -3.83
N GLY A 195 -7.49 1.44 -4.85
CA GLY A 195 -8.89 1.60 -5.27
C GLY A 195 -9.55 0.32 -5.70
N THR A 196 -8.84 -0.55 -6.44
CA THR A 196 -9.38 -1.84 -6.90
C THR A 196 -9.70 -2.79 -5.74
N PHE A 197 -8.92 -2.77 -4.67
CA PHE A 197 -9.24 -3.48 -3.44
C PHE A 197 -10.37 -2.80 -2.66
N ALA A 198 -10.36 -1.47 -2.59
CA ALA A 198 -11.36 -0.71 -1.85
C ALA A 198 -12.79 -0.95 -2.38
N VAL A 199 -12.99 -1.00 -3.70
CA VAL A 199 -14.28 -1.33 -4.30
C VAL A 199 -14.78 -2.69 -3.81
N GLN A 200 -13.97 -3.73 -3.90
CA GLN A 200 -14.34 -5.10 -3.54
C GLN A 200 -14.56 -5.25 -2.02
N ILE A 201 -13.70 -4.63 -1.20
CA ILE A 201 -13.82 -4.67 0.26
C ILE A 201 -15.07 -3.91 0.72
N ALA A 202 -15.37 -2.74 0.14
CA ALA A 202 -16.60 -2.01 0.45
C ALA A 202 -17.84 -2.83 0.11
N LYS A 203 -17.84 -3.54 -1.02
CA LYS A 203 -18.91 -4.50 -1.39
C LYS A 203 -19.01 -5.65 -0.41
N TRP A 204 -17.90 -6.23 0.01
CA TRP A 204 -17.88 -7.26 1.04
C TRP A 204 -18.46 -6.79 2.37
N LEU A 205 -18.23 -5.52 2.74
CA LEU A 205 -18.82 -4.89 3.93
C LEU A 205 -20.32 -4.53 3.75
N GLY A 206 -20.91 -4.78 2.57
CA GLY A 206 -22.32 -4.53 2.28
C GLY A 206 -22.65 -3.09 1.88
N ALA A 207 -21.68 -2.29 1.48
CA ALA A 207 -21.89 -0.91 1.06
C ALA A 207 -22.51 -0.81 -0.35
N GLU A 208 -23.18 0.32 -0.61
CA GLU A 208 -23.48 0.84 -1.95
C GLU A 208 -22.27 1.64 -2.44
N VAL A 209 -21.59 1.16 -3.48
CA VAL A 209 -20.28 1.68 -3.91
C VAL A 209 -20.40 2.54 -5.15
N THR A 210 -19.98 3.81 -5.05
CA THR A 210 -19.73 4.70 -6.19
C THR A 210 -18.24 4.80 -6.46
N ALA A 211 -17.81 4.32 -7.63
CA ALA A 211 -16.41 4.35 -8.06
C ALA A 211 -16.13 5.52 -9.00
N VAL A 212 -15.10 6.32 -8.71
CA VAL A 212 -14.64 7.41 -9.59
C VAL A 212 -13.37 6.97 -10.31
N CYS A 213 -13.40 6.97 -11.64
CA CYS A 213 -12.28 6.57 -12.48
C CYS A 213 -12.31 7.31 -13.84
N SER A 214 -11.32 7.06 -14.71
CA SER A 214 -11.35 7.57 -16.09
C SER A 214 -12.18 6.65 -16.99
N THR A 215 -12.63 7.18 -18.15
CA THR A 215 -13.44 6.48 -19.17
C THR A 215 -12.94 5.07 -19.46
N ARG A 216 -11.64 4.90 -19.67
CA ARG A 216 -11.03 3.59 -20.00
C ARG A 216 -11.13 2.53 -18.92
N ASN A 217 -11.45 2.94 -17.68
CA ASN A 217 -11.47 2.07 -16.51
C ASN A 217 -12.89 1.77 -16.00
N VAL A 218 -13.93 2.30 -16.65
CA VAL A 218 -15.33 2.13 -16.24
C VAL A 218 -15.71 0.66 -16.15
N GLU A 219 -15.41 -0.13 -17.18
CA GLU A 219 -15.73 -1.56 -17.18
C GLU A 219 -14.95 -2.35 -16.13
N LEU A 220 -13.68 -1.97 -15.88
CA LEU A 220 -12.91 -2.59 -14.81
C LEU A 220 -13.59 -2.40 -13.46
N VAL A 221 -13.92 -1.19 -13.06
CA VAL A 221 -14.48 -0.95 -11.73
C VAL A 221 -15.90 -1.51 -11.57
N ARG A 222 -16.67 -1.60 -12.66
CA ARG A 222 -17.94 -2.32 -12.67
C ARG A 222 -17.75 -3.81 -12.41
N SER A 223 -16.77 -4.43 -13.07
CA SER A 223 -16.47 -5.86 -12.88
C SER A 223 -15.99 -6.19 -11.47
N LEU A 224 -15.47 -5.20 -10.74
CA LEU A 224 -15.08 -5.32 -9.33
C LEU A 224 -16.26 -5.15 -8.37
N GLY A 225 -17.45 -4.85 -8.87
CA GLY A 225 -18.69 -4.78 -8.10
C GLY A 225 -19.16 -3.36 -7.74
N ALA A 226 -18.62 -2.30 -8.35
CA ALA A 226 -19.14 -0.95 -8.16
C ALA A 226 -20.60 -0.85 -8.64
N ASP A 227 -21.50 -0.34 -7.79
CA ASP A 227 -22.92 -0.14 -8.13
C ASP A 227 -23.09 1.05 -9.06
N HIS A 228 -22.31 2.10 -8.85
CA HIS A 228 -22.28 3.32 -9.65
C HIS A 228 -20.87 3.65 -10.07
N VAL A 229 -20.73 4.20 -11.28
CA VAL A 229 -19.42 4.64 -11.79
C VAL A 229 -19.54 6.06 -12.31
N ILE A 230 -18.65 6.91 -11.83
CA ILE A 230 -18.48 8.30 -12.30
C ILE A 230 -17.19 8.39 -13.10
N ASP A 231 -17.32 8.72 -14.39
CA ASP A 231 -16.19 9.08 -15.23
C ASP A 231 -15.82 10.53 -14.97
N TYR A 232 -14.69 10.75 -14.29
CA TYR A 232 -14.24 12.11 -13.92
C TYR A 232 -13.86 12.98 -15.12
N LYS A 233 -13.73 12.39 -16.32
CA LYS A 233 -13.50 13.16 -17.55
C LYS A 233 -14.79 13.78 -18.10
N ALA A 234 -15.94 13.22 -17.77
CA ALA A 234 -17.26 13.68 -18.18
C ALA A 234 -18.00 14.44 -17.08
N THR A 235 -17.80 14.06 -15.81
CA THR A 235 -18.61 14.58 -14.69
C THR A 235 -17.75 14.75 -13.44
N ASP A 236 -17.86 15.90 -12.79
CA ASP A 236 -17.27 16.11 -11.47
C ASP A 236 -18.15 15.48 -10.39
N PHE A 237 -17.61 14.52 -9.65
CA PHE A 237 -18.35 13.82 -8.60
C PHE A 237 -18.80 14.74 -7.45
N THR A 238 -18.23 15.94 -7.34
CA THR A 238 -18.60 16.91 -6.30
C THR A 238 -19.79 17.80 -6.72
N GLU A 239 -20.32 17.66 -7.95
CA GLU A 239 -21.41 18.48 -8.48
C GLU A 239 -22.77 17.75 -8.53
N GLY A 240 -22.81 16.44 -8.36
CA GLY A 240 -23.98 15.60 -8.65
C GLY A 240 -25.12 15.61 -7.63
N GLY A 241 -25.08 16.36 -6.54
CA GLY A 241 -26.14 16.39 -5.52
C GLY A 241 -26.25 15.10 -4.67
N ALA A 242 -25.60 14.01 -5.04
CA ALA A 242 -25.51 12.80 -4.23
C ALA A 242 -24.72 13.06 -2.94
N ARG A 243 -25.06 12.34 -1.87
CA ARG A 243 -24.32 12.41 -0.60
C ARG A 243 -23.83 11.04 -0.21
N TYR A 244 -22.61 11.01 0.35
CA TYR A 244 -21.92 9.78 0.73
C TYR A 244 -21.64 9.76 2.22
N ASP A 245 -21.86 8.61 2.85
CA ASP A 245 -21.53 8.39 4.26
C ASP A 245 -20.00 8.30 4.47
N VAL A 246 -19.31 7.75 3.47
CA VAL A 246 -17.85 7.62 3.47
C VAL A 246 -17.30 8.03 2.10
N ILE A 247 -16.28 8.87 2.09
CA ILE A 247 -15.48 9.16 0.91
C ILE A 247 -14.04 8.68 1.18
N MET A 248 -13.59 7.69 0.43
CA MET A 248 -12.21 7.23 0.43
C MET A 248 -11.49 7.81 -0.78
N ASP A 249 -10.55 8.71 -0.52
CA ASP A 249 -9.89 9.49 -1.58
C ASP A 249 -8.43 9.09 -1.74
N ASN A 250 -8.14 8.38 -2.83
CA ASN A 250 -6.79 7.96 -3.18
C ASN A 250 -6.03 9.00 -4.03
N VAL A 251 -6.67 10.13 -4.39
CA VAL A 251 -6.13 11.13 -5.33
C VAL A 251 -5.99 12.50 -4.69
N ALA A 252 -6.97 12.90 -3.86
CA ALA A 252 -7.02 14.18 -3.15
C ALA A 252 -6.91 15.41 -4.07
N ASN A 253 -7.60 15.38 -5.20
CA ASN A 253 -7.54 16.41 -6.25
C ASN A 253 -8.73 17.39 -6.25
N ARG A 254 -9.55 17.40 -5.20
CA ARG A 254 -10.67 18.31 -5.05
C ARG A 254 -10.53 19.16 -3.80
N PRO A 255 -10.96 20.44 -3.84
CA PRO A 255 -11.00 21.29 -2.64
C PRO A 255 -11.89 20.68 -1.54
N ILE A 256 -11.50 20.81 -0.29
CA ILE A 256 -12.24 20.25 0.85
C ILE A 256 -13.67 20.79 0.91
N LYS A 257 -13.89 22.06 0.53
CA LYS A 257 -15.24 22.66 0.48
C LYS A 257 -16.18 21.90 -0.47
N ASP A 258 -15.65 21.39 -1.58
CA ASP A 258 -16.43 20.68 -2.58
C ASP A 258 -16.69 19.23 -2.14
N ILE A 259 -15.71 18.59 -1.50
CA ILE A 259 -15.89 17.29 -0.83
C ILE A 259 -17.01 17.37 0.21
N ARG A 260 -17.04 18.42 1.04
CA ARG A 260 -18.07 18.59 2.07
C ARG A 260 -19.49 18.74 1.51
N ARG A 261 -19.67 19.27 0.30
CA ARG A 261 -20.98 19.34 -0.35
C ARG A 261 -21.61 17.98 -0.61
N VAL A 262 -20.77 16.99 -0.88
CA VAL A 262 -21.20 15.61 -1.21
C VAL A 262 -21.00 14.63 -0.06
N LEU A 263 -20.49 15.10 1.08
CA LEU A 263 -20.43 14.30 2.30
C LEU A 263 -21.76 14.41 3.06
N ALA A 264 -22.27 13.28 3.54
CA ALA A 264 -23.46 13.24 4.37
C ALA A 264 -23.20 13.90 5.74
N PRO A 265 -24.20 14.42 6.44
CA PRO A 265 -24.03 14.90 7.81
C PRO A 265 -23.45 13.79 8.70
N GLY A 266 -22.34 14.10 9.40
CA GLY A 266 -21.60 13.11 10.20
C GLY A 266 -20.80 12.09 9.37
N GLY A 267 -20.71 12.29 8.06
CA GLY A 267 -19.94 11.44 7.16
C GLY A 267 -18.42 11.50 7.38
N LYS A 268 -17.70 10.57 6.81
CA LYS A 268 -16.24 10.41 6.98
C LYS A 268 -15.51 10.64 5.65
N TYR A 269 -14.47 11.46 5.69
CA TYR A 269 -13.59 11.71 4.56
C TYR A 269 -12.17 11.21 4.87
N LEU A 270 -11.74 10.16 4.20
CA LEU A 270 -10.45 9.52 4.39
C LEU A 270 -9.53 9.83 3.21
N VAL A 271 -8.45 10.55 3.47
CA VAL A 271 -7.40 10.80 2.49
C VAL A 271 -6.34 9.71 2.61
N ILE A 272 -6.21 8.90 1.57
CA ILE A 272 -5.27 7.76 1.53
C ILE A 272 -4.00 8.14 0.78
N GLY A 273 -4.14 8.83 -0.35
CA GLY A 273 -3.06 9.28 -1.20
C GLY A 273 -3.21 10.75 -1.54
N GLY A 274 -2.28 11.28 -2.28
CA GLY A 274 -2.29 12.64 -2.78
C GLY A 274 -0.89 13.17 -2.97
N GLY A 275 -0.74 14.07 -3.95
CA GLY A 275 0.56 14.61 -4.32
C GLY A 275 1.40 13.61 -5.12
N GLY A 276 1.45 13.79 -6.44
CA GLY A 276 2.36 13.04 -7.30
C GLY A 276 3.83 13.42 -7.07
N PRO A 277 4.74 12.90 -7.92
CA PRO A 277 6.19 13.17 -7.84
C PRO A 277 6.57 14.65 -7.87
N ASP A 278 5.72 15.49 -8.47
CA ASP A 278 5.92 16.95 -8.61
C ASP A 278 5.32 17.76 -7.44
N ALA A 279 4.76 17.09 -6.43
CA ALA A 279 4.23 17.77 -5.25
C ALA A 279 5.34 18.47 -4.47
N ASN A 280 4.97 19.50 -3.69
CA ASN A 280 5.93 20.24 -2.86
C ASN A 280 6.79 19.28 -2.03
N PRO A 281 8.12 19.30 -2.17
CA PRO A 281 9.01 18.31 -1.55
C PRO A 281 9.09 18.40 -0.02
N TRP A 282 8.62 19.49 0.59
CA TRP A 282 8.63 19.66 2.05
C TRP A 282 7.37 19.06 2.70
N VAL A 283 6.22 19.35 2.13
CA VAL A 283 4.92 19.01 2.74
C VAL A 283 4.02 18.15 1.84
N GLY A 284 4.29 18.12 0.55
CA GLY A 284 3.70 17.28 -0.50
C GLY A 284 2.36 16.65 -0.15
N ALA A 285 2.37 15.34 -0.03
CA ALA A 285 1.21 14.51 0.27
C ALA A 285 0.53 14.80 1.62
N PHE A 286 1.19 15.51 2.56
CA PHE A 286 0.63 15.75 3.90
C PHE A 286 -0.19 17.03 4.01
N LEU A 287 -0.07 17.97 3.06
CA LEU A 287 -0.72 19.29 3.21
C LEU A 287 -2.26 19.21 3.13
N ALA A 288 -2.79 18.46 2.15
CA ALA A 288 -4.24 18.31 1.99
C ALA A 288 -4.87 17.54 3.16
N PRO A 289 -4.32 16.37 3.56
CA PRO A 289 -4.78 15.65 4.75
C PRO A 289 -4.72 16.47 6.06
N LEU A 290 -3.65 17.24 6.25
CA LEU A 290 -3.50 18.08 7.44
C LEU A 290 -4.57 19.18 7.49
N LYS A 291 -4.85 19.84 6.36
CA LYS A 291 -5.94 20.81 6.26
C LYS A 291 -7.30 20.18 6.57
N ALA A 292 -7.58 18.99 6.03
CA ALA A 292 -8.80 18.24 6.29
C ALA A 292 -8.92 17.90 7.79
N TYR A 293 -7.85 17.43 8.40
CA TYR A 293 -7.80 17.09 9.82
C TYR A 293 -8.06 18.31 10.74
N ILE A 294 -7.40 19.43 10.46
CA ILE A 294 -7.62 20.67 11.25
C ILE A 294 -9.08 21.14 11.10
N LEU A 295 -9.62 21.11 9.89
CA LEU A 295 -11.00 21.52 9.65
C LEU A 295 -12.00 20.61 10.39
N SER A 296 -11.73 19.31 10.51
CA SER A 296 -12.61 18.37 11.23
C SER A 296 -12.85 18.71 12.70
N TRP A 297 -12.01 19.56 13.29
CA TRP A 297 -12.22 20.03 14.67
C TRP A 297 -13.35 21.07 14.79
N PHE A 298 -13.68 21.73 13.69
CA PHE A 298 -14.64 22.85 13.65
C PHE A 298 -15.95 22.47 12.95
N VAL A 299 -16.04 21.25 12.41
CA VAL A 299 -17.20 20.78 11.67
C VAL A 299 -17.67 19.42 12.21
N GLY A 300 -18.86 18.99 11.82
CA GLY A 300 -19.46 17.74 12.29
C GLY A 300 -18.94 16.48 11.58
N GLU A 301 -18.19 16.66 10.49
CA GLU A 301 -17.65 15.56 9.68
C GLU A 301 -16.28 15.11 10.19
N ASP A 302 -16.01 13.81 10.15
CA ASP A 302 -14.73 13.23 10.52
C ASP A 302 -13.82 13.16 9.28
N MET A 303 -12.79 14.01 9.23
CA MET A 303 -11.92 14.13 8.06
C MET A 303 -10.45 13.99 8.45
N GLY A 304 -9.67 13.31 7.62
CA GLY A 304 -8.23 13.22 7.87
C GLY A 304 -7.49 12.22 7.00
N MET A 305 -6.17 12.19 7.20
CA MET A 305 -5.30 11.20 6.58
C MET A 305 -5.46 9.85 7.29
N PHE A 306 -5.36 8.79 6.50
CA PHE A 306 -5.25 7.44 7.00
C PHE A 306 -3.93 6.82 6.57
N ILE A 307 -3.23 6.19 7.50
CA ILE A 307 -2.03 5.38 7.25
C ILE A 307 -2.27 4.01 7.85
N SER A 308 -2.09 2.98 7.04
CA SER A 308 -2.22 1.60 7.49
C SER A 308 -1.02 1.17 8.35
N HIS A 309 -1.25 0.18 9.20
CA HIS A 309 -0.21 -0.44 10.01
C HIS A 309 -0.05 -1.93 9.71
N ALA A 310 1.11 -2.47 10.03
CA ALA A 310 1.38 -3.89 9.86
C ALA A 310 0.45 -4.74 10.76
N SER A 311 -0.17 -5.76 10.19
CA SER A 311 -1.09 -6.65 10.91
C SER A 311 -1.10 -8.04 10.27
N THR A 312 -0.68 -9.05 11.01
CA THR A 312 -0.75 -10.46 10.57
C THR A 312 -2.21 -10.89 10.39
N ALA A 313 -3.09 -10.52 11.32
CA ALA A 313 -4.50 -10.86 11.26
C ALA A 313 -5.20 -10.28 10.01
N ASP A 314 -4.77 -9.11 9.54
CA ASP A 314 -5.32 -8.52 8.32
C ASP A 314 -4.82 -9.22 7.06
N VAL A 315 -3.55 -9.64 7.03
CA VAL A 315 -3.03 -10.46 5.92
C VAL A 315 -3.79 -11.79 5.84
N GLU A 316 -4.04 -12.45 6.98
CA GLU A 316 -4.83 -13.68 7.06
C GLU A 316 -6.30 -13.46 6.63
N THR A 317 -6.89 -12.33 7.01
CA THR A 317 -8.23 -11.93 6.55
C THR A 317 -8.27 -11.77 5.04
N LEU A 318 -7.28 -11.08 4.46
CA LEU A 318 -7.16 -10.91 3.01
C LEU A 318 -6.93 -12.24 2.30
N ALA A 319 -6.10 -13.13 2.85
CA ALA A 319 -5.91 -14.48 2.31
C ALA A 319 -7.25 -15.24 2.23
N ARG A 320 -8.05 -15.19 3.29
CA ARG A 320 -9.40 -15.81 3.30
C ARG A 320 -10.32 -15.18 2.27
N LEU A 321 -10.39 -13.83 2.20
CA LEU A 321 -11.24 -13.16 1.22
C LEU A 321 -10.86 -13.48 -0.22
N MET A 322 -9.56 -13.65 -0.50
CA MET A 322 -9.07 -14.08 -1.81
C MET A 322 -9.42 -15.56 -2.08
N ALA A 323 -9.25 -16.43 -1.09
CA ALA A 323 -9.65 -17.85 -1.22
C ALA A 323 -11.14 -18.03 -1.50
N GLU A 324 -11.99 -17.15 -0.95
CA GLU A 324 -13.45 -17.11 -1.14
C GLU A 324 -13.89 -16.33 -2.40
N ASP A 325 -12.95 -15.87 -3.25
CA ASP A 325 -13.22 -15.02 -4.42
C ASP A 325 -13.98 -13.71 -4.11
N LYS A 326 -13.91 -13.24 -2.86
CA LYS A 326 -14.49 -11.95 -2.44
C LYS A 326 -13.60 -10.77 -2.83
N VAL A 327 -12.30 -11.02 -2.92
CA VAL A 327 -11.30 -10.02 -3.33
C VAL A 327 -10.36 -10.66 -4.33
N ARG A 328 -10.25 -10.07 -5.52
CA ARG A 328 -9.32 -10.49 -6.57
C ARG A 328 -8.34 -9.37 -6.88
N PRO A 329 -7.02 -9.59 -6.70
CA PRO A 329 -6.02 -8.61 -7.05
C PRO A 329 -5.98 -8.35 -8.56
N VAL A 330 -5.94 -7.07 -8.94
CA VAL A 330 -5.83 -6.64 -10.34
C VAL A 330 -4.37 -6.31 -10.63
N VAL A 331 -3.76 -7.03 -11.55
CA VAL A 331 -2.40 -6.77 -12.05
C VAL A 331 -2.49 -6.04 -13.37
N ASP A 332 -1.84 -4.87 -13.46
CA ASP A 332 -1.80 -4.05 -14.67
C ASP A 332 -0.63 -4.46 -15.57
N ARG A 333 0.59 -4.41 -15.02
CA ARG A 333 1.83 -4.73 -15.77
C ARG A 333 2.80 -5.51 -14.92
N GLN A 334 3.61 -6.29 -15.61
CA GLN A 334 4.70 -7.08 -15.03
C GLN A 334 6.01 -6.68 -15.70
N TYR A 335 7.07 -6.60 -14.92
CA TYR A 335 8.42 -6.26 -15.36
C TYR A 335 9.43 -7.22 -14.73
N PRO A 336 10.45 -7.67 -15.46
CA PRO A 336 11.57 -8.36 -14.84
C PRO A 336 12.32 -7.44 -13.88
N LEU A 337 13.02 -7.98 -12.88
CA LEU A 337 13.79 -7.21 -11.89
C LEU A 337 14.76 -6.22 -12.57
N ALA A 338 15.40 -6.64 -13.67
CA ALA A 338 16.30 -5.77 -14.45
C ALA A 338 15.64 -4.48 -14.96
N GLN A 339 14.32 -4.44 -15.02
CA GLN A 339 13.54 -3.27 -15.45
C GLN A 339 12.84 -2.55 -14.27
N ALA A 340 13.26 -2.76 -13.03
CA ALA A 340 12.64 -2.15 -11.85
C ALA A 340 12.55 -0.61 -11.95
N ALA A 341 13.57 0.05 -12.51
CA ALA A 341 13.55 1.51 -12.74
C ALA A 341 12.48 1.92 -13.78
N GLN A 342 12.22 1.10 -14.79
CA GLN A 342 11.16 1.35 -15.77
C GLN A 342 9.77 1.13 -15.16
N ALA A 343 9.62 0.07 -14.38
CA ALA A 343 8.39 -0.22 -13.64
C ALA A 343 8.04 0.94 -12.69
N MET A 344 9.04 1.49 -12.01
CA MET A 344 8.87 2.62 -11.11
C MET A 344 8.48 3.90 -11.83
N ARG A 345 9.08 4.22 -12.99
CA ARG A 345 8.66 5.35 -13.83
C ARG A 345 7.21 5.22 -14.25
N TYR A 346 6.81 4.03 -14.71
CA TYR A 346 5.42 3.79 -15.07
C TYR A 346 4.45 4.01 -13.90
N LEU A 347 4.82 3.57 -12.69
CA LEU A 347 4.00 3.81 -11.50
C LEU A 347 3.88 5.32 -11.19
N GLU A 348 4.97 6.09 -11.32
CA GLU A 348 4.99 7.55 -11.09
C GLU A 348 4.09 8.32 -12.06
N GLU A 349 3.83 7.82 -13.26
CA GLU A 349 2.87 8.43 -14.20
C GLU A 349 1.44 8.48 -13.63
N GLY A 350 1.14 7.70 -12.57
CA GLY A 350 -0.13 7.74 -11.85
C GLY A 350 -1.31 7.14 -12.62
N HIS A 351 -1.06 6.38 -13.68
CA HIS A 351 -2.09 5.84 -14.56
C HIS A 351 -2.22 4.31 -14.50
N ALA A 352 -1.59 3.65 -13.55
CA ALA A 352 -1.67 2.21 -13.37
C ALA A 352 -3.12 1.75 -13.08
N ARG A 353 -3.52 0.62 -13.67
CA ARG A 353 -4.84 -0.02 -13.52
C ARG A 353 -4.74 -1.21 -12.56
N GLY A 354 -4.68 -0.94 -11.27
CA GLY A 354 -4.34 -1.94 -10.26
C GLY A 354 -2.86 -1.91 -9.91
N LYS A 355 -2.23 -3.08 -9.81
CA LYS A 355 -0.86 -3.22 -9.31
C LYS A 355 0.17 -3.41 -10.42
N VAL A 356 1.33 -2.80 -10.23
CA VAL A 356 2.54 -3.03 -11.04
C VAL A 356 3.42 -4.03 -10.30
N ILE A 357 3.83 -5.08 -10.98
CA ILE A 357 4.55 -6.21 -10.40
C ILE A 357 5.96 -6.32 -11.01
N VAL A 358 6.93 -6.59 -10.17
CA VAL A 358 8.32 -6.90 -10.55
C VAL A 358 8.57 -8.38 -10.26
N LEU A 359 9.19 -9.07 -11.21
CA LEU A 359 9.53 -10.50 -11.14
C LEU A 359 11.05 -10.61 -10.95
N PRO A 360 11.51 -10.98 -9.76
CA PRO A 360 12.95 -11.21 -9.48
C PRO A 360 13.55 -12.40 -10.19
#